data_3c04c1b9e8fc82fb952442be556a188c
#
_entry.id   3c04c1b9e8fc82fb952442be556a188c
#
_cell.length_a   1.000
_cell.length_b   1.000
_cell.length_c   1.000
_cell.angle_alpha   90.00
_cell.angle_beta   90.00
_cell.angle_gamma   90.00
#
_symmetry.space_group_name_H-M   'P 1'
#
loop_
_entity.id
_entity.type
_entity.pdbx_description
1 polymer ?
#
loop_
_entity_poly.entity_id
_entity_poly.type
_entity_poly.pdbx_seq_one_letter_code
_entity_poly.pdbx_strand_id
1 'polypeptide(L)'
;IIMAPSLAYMDRAHAEARLNGWSSKPIVEMLIPSTLDDSLAPAGQHVASLFCQHVDPTLGDEHRDTVADLMIETVDNHAPGFKASVVGRLALGPRDLERRFGLVGGDIFHGRLTLDQLFSARPVLGHADHRMPVPGLYLCGSGAHPGGGVTGAPGHNAARAVLKDLGR
;
A
#
# COMPACT_ATOMS: atom_id res chain seq x y z
N ILE A 1 7.10 9.16 -8.58
CA ILE A 1 8.05 10.00 -7.82
C ILE A 1 8.07 9.47 -6.40
N ILE A 2 9.26 9.30 -5.80
CA ILE A 2 9.40 8.85 -4.41
C ILE A 2 10.24 9.89 -3.66
N MET A 3 9.70 10.41 -2.58
CA MET A 3 10.38 11.34 -1.68
C MET A 3 10.94 10.59 -0.48
N ALA A 4 12.14 10.01 -0.67
CA ALA A 4 12.90 9.25 0.31
C ALA A 4 14.41 9.37 -0.01
N PRO A 5 15.07 10.50 0.33
CA PRO A 5 16.37 10.86 -0.20
C PRO A 5 17.54 9.97 0.25
N SER A 6 17.37 9.15 1.30
CA SER A 6 18.42 8.24 1.77
C SER A 6 17.86 7.09 2.61
N LEU A 7 18.64 6.02 2.78
CA LEU A 7 18.29 4.92 3.69
C LEU A 7 18.11 5.42 5.13
N ALA A 8 18.99 6.30 5.60
CA ALA A 8 18.87 6.89 6.94
C ALA A 8 17.59 7.71 7.13
N TYR A 9 17.08 8.34 6.06
CA TYR A 9 15.77 8.99 6.07
C TYR A 9 14.65 7.96 6.24
N MET A 10 14.69 6.87 5.50
CA MET A 10 13.69 5.79 5.55
C MET A 10 13.67 5.10 6.91
N ASP A 11 14.84 4.80 7.48
CA ASP A 11 14.96 4.21 8.81
C ASP A 11 14.38 5.11 9.88
N ARG A 12 14.65 6.42 9.79
CA ARG A 12 14.10 7.40 10.73
C ARG A 12 12.59 7.51 10.58
N ALA A 13 12.08 7.58 9.35
CA ALA A 13 10.64 7.63 9.09
C ALA A 13 9.92 6.41 9.70
N HIS A 14 10.48 5.22 9.53
CA HIS A 14 9.95 4.00 10.13
C HIS A 14 10.00 4.04 11.68
N ALA A 15 11.14 4.45 12.26
CA ALA A 15 11.30 4.51 13.71
C ALA A 15 10.33 5.52 14.35
N GLU A 16 10.21 6.73 13.78
CA GLU A 16 9.27 7.75 14.25
C GLU A 16 7.81 7.28 14.15
N ALA A 17 7.43 6.65 13.04
CA ALA A 17 6.06 6.13 12.87
C ALA A 17 5.73 5.06 13.92
N ARG A 18 6.68 4.21 14.29
CA ARG A 18 6.49 3.23 15.37
C ARG A 18 6.36 3.83 16.76
N LEU A 19 6.94 5.00 17.00
CA LEU A 19 6.91 5.68 18.29
C LEU A 19 5.71 6.61 18.44
N ASN A 20 5.32 7.28 17.35
CA ASN A 20 4.38 8.40 17.37
C ASN A 20 3.10 8.14 16.54
N GLY A 21 3.03 7.01 15.83
CA GLY A 21 1.94 6.69 14.92
C GLY A 21 2.16 7.15 13.47
N TRP A 22 3.01 8.14 13.24
CA TRP A 22 3.49 8.61 11.93
C TRP A 22 4.85 9.30 12.06
N SER A 23 5.54 9.49 10.93
CA SER A 23 6.79 10.25 10.91
C SER A 23 6.56 11.72 10.64
N SER A 24 7.35 12.58 11.27
CA SER A 24 7.42 14.02 10.96
C SER A 24 8.01 14.30 9.57
N LYS A 25 8.72 13.32 9.00
CA LYS A 25 9.27 13.33 7.64
C LYS A 25 8.93 12.02 6.94
N PRO A 26 7.67 11.87 6.47
CA PRO A 26 7.19 10.61 5.91
C PRO A 26 7.85 10.29 4.57
N ILE A 27 7.91 9.01 4.23
CA ILE A 27 8.15 8.57 2.87
C ILE A 27 6.85 8.82 2.10
N VAL A 28 6.91 9.58 1.01
CA VAL A 28 5.76 9.85 0.16
C VAL A 28 6.06 9.38 -1.27
N GLU A 29 5.23 8.48 -1.76
CA GLU A 29 5.19 8.09 -3.17
C GLU A 29 4.08 8.87 -3.86
N MET A 30 4.39 9.55 -4.97
CA MET A 30 3.45 10.32 -5.74
C MET A 30 3.32 9.78 -7.16
N LEU A 31 2.08 9.54 -7.57
CA LEU A 31 1.70 9.22 -8.94
C LEU A 31 0.75 10.30 -9.47
N ILE A 32 0.91 10.65 -10.74
CA ILE A 32 0.01 11.62 -11.41
C ILE A 32 -0.56 10.92 -12.66
N PRO A 33 -1.55 10.03 -12.48
CA PRO A 33 -2.07 9.20 -13.57
C PRO A 33 -2.72 10.01 -14.69
N SER A 34 -3.22 11.20 -14.40
CA SER A 34 -3.79 12.12 -15.39
C SER A 34 -2.77 12.70 -16.39
N THR A 35 -1.48 12.41 -16.22
CA THR A 35 -0.47 12.68 -17.27
C THR A 35 -0.48 11.64 -18.38
N LEU A 36 -1.12 10.50 -18.17
CA LEU A 36 -1.26 9.39 -19.12
C LEU A 36 -2.70 9.21 -19.61
N ASP A 37 -3.68 9.59 -18.78
CA ASP A 37 -5.11 9.47 -19.05
C ASP A 37 -5.79 10.79 -18.69
N ASP A 38 -6.11 11.58 -19.70
CA ASP A 38 -6.73 12.90 -19.57
C ASP A 38 -8.21 12.84 -19.15
N SER A 39 -8.83 11.67 -19.16
CA SER A 39 -10.21 11.48 -18.70
C SER A 39 -10.36 11.59 -17.17
N LEU A 40 -9.25 11.53 -16.42
CA LEU A 40 -9.24 11.48 -14.95
C LEU A 40 -9.40 12.86 -14.29
N ALA A 41 -9.25 13.94 -15.03
CA ALA A 41 -9.38 15.31 -14.50
C ALA A 41 -9.91 16.28 -15.57
N PRO A 42 -10.57 17.38 -15.18
CA PRO A 42 -10.92 18.45 -16.11
C PRO A 42 -9.67 19.05 -16.79
N ALA A 43 -9.87 19.65 -17.97
CA ALA A 43 -8.79 20.29 -18.71
C ALA A 43 -8.03 21.30 -17.84
N GLY A 44 -6.71 21.21 -17.83
CA GLY A 44 -5.83 22.08 -17.04
C GLY A 44 -5.71 21.69 -15.55
N GLN A 45 -6.34 20.60 -15.13
CA GLN A 45 -6.20 20.03 -13.79
C GLN A 45 -5.57 18.64 -13.84
N HIS A 46 -5.07 18.19 -12.69
CA HIS A 46 -4.47 16.88 -12.54
C HIS A 46 -4.94 16.18 -11.27
N VAL A 47 -4.94 14.85 -11.30
CA VAL A 47 -5.10 14.01 -10.11
C VAL A 47 -3.71 13.54 -9.68
N ALA A 48 -3.36 13.79 -8.41
CA ALA A 48 -2.18 13.24 -7.79
C ALA A 48 -2.60 12.24 -6.69
N SER A 49 -2.06 11.03 -6.74
CA SER A 49 -2.18 10.04 -5.66
C SER A 49 -0.92 10.08 -4.81
N LEU A 50 -1.08 10.33 -3.52
CA LEU A 50 0.01 10.31 -2.55
C LEU A 50 -0.14 9.08 -1.67
N PHE A 51 0.87 8.21 -1.65
CA PHE A 51 0.94 7.06 -0.77
C PHE A 51 2.01 7.29 0.30
N CYS A 52 1.59 7.35 1.56
CA CYS A 52 2.48 7.63 2.69
C CYS A 52 2.87 6.35 3.42
N GLN A 53 4.14 6.19 3.67
CA GLN A 53 4.72 5.16 4.52
C GLN A 53 5.50 5.84 5.67
N HIS A 54 5.47 5.39 6.87
CA HIS A 54 4.67 4.36 7.52
C HIS A 54 3.63 5.05 8.41
N VAL A 55 2.48 4.43 8.61
CA VAL A 55 1.43 4.94 9.50
C VAL A 55 0.96 3.80 10.38
N ASP A 56 0.75 4.05 11.67
CA ASP A 56 0.24 3.06 12.61
C ASP A 56 -1.19 2.64 12.21
N PRO A 57 -1.48 1.33 12.07
CA PRO A 57 -2.80 0.84 11.71
C PRO A 57 -3.89 1.21 12.74
N THR A 58 -3.51 1.49 13.97
CA THR A 58 -4.44 1.89 15.04
C THR A 58 -4.68 3.39 15.12
N LEU A 59 -4.00 4.18 14.25
CA LEU A 59 -4.11 5.64 14.23
C LEU A 59 -5.58 6.09 14.15
N GLY A 60 -5.97 6.98 15.04
CA GLY A 60 -7.32 7.53 15.09
C GLY A 60 -7.64 8.41 13.88
N ASP A 61 -8.93 8.45 13.53
CA ASP A 61 -9.40 9.23 12.39
C ASP A 61 -9.16 10.75 12.57
N GLU A 62 -9.02 11.21 13.80
CA GLU A 62 -8.71 12.60 14.18
C GLU A 62 -7.33 13.07 13.68
N HIS A 63 -6.41 12.15 13.44
CA HIS A 63 -5.06 12.47 12.94
C HIS A 63 -4.96 12.46 11.40
N ARG A 64 -6.01 12.00 10.70
CA ARG A 64 -6.01 11.85 9.24
C ARG A 64 -5.60 13.11 8.51
N ASP A 65 -6.22 14.23 8.84
CA ASP A 65 -5.97 15.49 8.16
C ASP A 65 -4.57 16.03 8.47
N THR A 66 -4.09 15.86 9.71
CA THR A 66 -2.72 16.22 10.08
C THR A 66 -1.68 15.46 9.24
N VAL A 67 -1.86 14.16 9.09
CA VAL A 67 -0.95 13.33 8.27
C VAL A 67 -1.07 13.70 6.79
N ALA A 68 -2.28 13.96 6.30
CA ALA A 68 -2.50 14.37 4.91
C ALA A 68 -1.86 15.74 4.61
N ASP A 69 -1.94 16.70 5.53
CA ASP A 69 -1.28 18.00 5.41
C ASP A 69 0.25 17.83 5.36
N LEU A 70 0.79 16.97 6.20
CA LEU A 70 2.22 16.67 6.23
C LEU A 70 2.71 16.02 4.92
N MET A 71 1.92 15.15 4.30
CA MET A 71 2.23 14.58 2.98
C MET A 71 2.30 15.68 1.91
N ILE A 72 1.30 16.56 1.88
CA ILE A 72 1.26 17.69 0.95
C ILE A 72 2.45 18.64 1.17
N GLU A 73 2.79 18.92 2.43
CA GLU A 73 3.95 19.74 2.77
C GLU A 73 5.26 19.07 2.37
N THR A 74 5.36 17.75 2.52
CA THR A 74 6.52 17.00 2.05
C THR A 74 6.70 17.15 0.54
N VAL A 75 5.63 17.09 -0.24
CA VAL A 75 5.69 17.34 -1.68
C VAL A 75 6.06 18.80 -1.97
N ASP A 76 5.46 19.76 -1.27
CA ASP A 76 5.69 21.20 -1.47
C ASP A 76 7.15 21.59 -1.22
N ASN A 77 7.82 20.92 -0.26
CA ASN A 77 9.25 21.09 0.00
C ASN A 77 10.15 20.66 -1.17
N HIS A 78 9.67 19.77 -2.05
CA HIS A 78 10.38 19.31 -3.24
C HIS A 78 9.90 20.01 -4.52
N ALA A 79 8.65 20.46 -4.51
CA ALA A 79 7.99 21.15 -5.61
C ALA A 79 7.25 22.39 -5.08
N PRO A 80 7.95 23.52 -4.84
CA PRO A 80 7.35 24.73 -4.26
C PRO A 80 6.13 25.20 -5.05
N GLY A 81 5.03 25.45 -4.35
CA GLY A 81 3.74 25.84 -4.93
C GLY A 81 2.76 24.68 -5.09
N PHE A 82 3.18 23.43 -4.86
CA PHE A 82 2.28 22.26 -4.93
C PHE A 82 1.10 22.44 -3.95
N LYS A 83 1.38 22.77 -2.69
CA LYS A 83 0.35 22.98 -1.67
C LYS A 83 -0.70 24.00 -2.08
N ALA A 84 -0.26 25.12 -2.69
CA ALA A 84 -1.14 26.18 -3.16
C ALA A 84 -1.98 25.78 -4.41
N SER A 85 -1.53 24.76 -5.15
CA SER A 85 -2.24 24.26 -6.34
C SER A 85 -3.32 23.22 -6.01
N VAL A 86 -3.39 22.72 -4.77
CA VAL A 86 -4.37 21.71 -4.35
C VAL A 86 -5.76 22.36 -4.25
N VAL A 87 -6.65 21.99 -5.15
CA VAL A 87 -8.04 22.50 -5.20
C VAL A 87 -9.03 21.61 -4.43
N GLY A 88 -8.63 20.37 -4.11
CA GLY A 88 -9.43 19.43 -3.34
C GLY A 88 -8.62 18.20 -2.98
N ARG A 89 -9.02 17.49 -1.91
CA ARG A 89 -8.36 16.27 -1.49
C ARG A 89 -9.34 15.24 -0.91
N LEU A 90 -8.98 13.99 -1.00
CA LEU A 90 -9.54 12.87 -0.25
C LEU A 90 -8.39 12.18 0.50
N ALA A 91 -8.45 12.16 1.82
CA ALA A 91 -7.50 11.44 2.65
C ALA A 91 -8.14 10.16 3.18
N LEU A 92 -7.43 9.03 3.07
CA LEU A 92 -7.83 7.74 3.61
C LEU A 92 -6.76 7.26 4.59
N GLY A 93 -7.12 7.10 5.85
CA GLY A 93 -6.27 6.47 6.86
C GLY A 93 -6.42 4.94 6.87
N PRO A 94 -5.62 4.22 7.67
CA PRO A 94 -5.69 2.76 7.77
C PRO A 94 -7.10 2.24 8.09
N ARG A 95 -7.81 2.89 9.00
CA ARG A 95 -9.20 2.54 9.36
C ARG A 95 -10.20 2.74 8.21
N ASP A 96 -9.96 3.74 7.35
CA ASP A 96 -10.80 3.94 6.17
C ASP A 96 -10.56 2.84 5.13
N LEU A 97 -9.30 2.42 4.94
CA LEU A 97 -8.94 1.32 4.05
C LEU A 97 -9.57 0.02 4.53
N GLU A 98 -9.56 -0.23 5.85
CA GLU A 98 -10.22 -1.39 6.43
C GLU A 98 -11.74 -1.34 6.25
N ARG A 99 -12.38 -0.22 6.58
CA ARG A 99 -13.84 -0.04 6.45
C ARG A 99 -14.34 -0.13 5.01
N ARG A 100 -13.60 0.43 4.06
CA ARG A 100 -14.04 0.53 2.66
C ARG A 100 -13.68 -0.68 1.83
N PHE A 101 -12.54 -1.31 2.11
CA PHE A 101 -11.97 -2.35 1.27
C PHE A 101 -11.73 -3.67 2.00
N GLY A 102 -12.03 -3.76 3.30
CA GLY A 102 -11.78 -4.95 4.11
C GLY A 102 -10.30 -5.26 4.33
N LEU A 103 -9.42 -4.27 4.16
CA LEU A 103 -7.98 -4.43 4.36
C LEU A 103 -7.67 -4.39 5.85
N VAL A 104 -7.38 -5.53 6.45
CA VAL A 104 -7.09 -5.62 7.88
C VAL A 104 -5.94 -4.69 8.26
N GLY A 105 -6.18 -3.76 9.18
CA GLY A 105 -5.22 -2.73 9.56
C GLY A 105 -4.85 -1.75 8.44
N GLY A 106 -5.61 -1.70 7.35
CA GLY A 106 -5.30 -0.90 6.16
C GLY A 106 -4.12 -1.42 5.35
N ASP A 107 -3.70 -2.68 5.58
CA ASP A 107 -2.53 -3.26 4.95
C ASP A 107 -2.83 -3.75 3.52
N ILE A 108 -2.30 -3.04 2.53
CA ILE A 108 -2.44 -3.38 1.11
C ILE A 108 -1.62 -4.62 0.71
N PHE A 109 -0.68 -5.06 1.52
CA PHE A 109 0.17 -6.23 1.26
C PHE A 109 -0.35 -7.52 1.90
N HIS A 110 -1.42 -7.44 2.71
CA HIS A 110 -2.01 -8.58 3.43
C HIS A 110 -0.98 -9.34 4.28
N GLY A 111 -0.21 -8.61 5.06
CA GLY A 111 0.81 -9.12 5.97
C GLY A 111 2.24 -8.72 5.57
N ARG A 112 3.13 -8.81 6.53
CA ARG A 112 4.53 -8.41 6.38
C ARG A 112 5.24 -9.26 5.32
N LEU A 113 6.24 -8.67 4.64
CA LEU A 113 7.17 -9.39 3.76
C LEU A 113 8.50 -9.64 4.47
N THR A 114 8.43 -10.13 5.72
CA THR A 114 9.58 -10.59 6.51
C THR A 114 9.96 -12.01 6.13
N LEU A 115 11.18 -12.44 6.48
CA LEU A 115 11.70 -13.76 6.08
C LEU A 115 10.83 -14.94 6.57
N ASP A 116 10.14 -14.76 7.70
CA ASP A 116 9.17 -15.71 8.26
C ASP A 116 7.78 -15.65 7.60
N GLN A 117 7.59 -14.75 6.63
CA GLN A 117 6.37 -14.58 5.84
C GLN A 117 6.64 -14.60 4.33
N LEU A 118 7.71 -15.30 3.91
CA LEU A 118 8.07 -15.51 2.51
C LEU A 118 8.13 -17.00 2.18
N PHE A 119 8.14 -17.33 0.91
CA PHE A 119 8.27 -18.69 0.38
C PHE A 119 7.29 -19.68 1.03
N SER A 120 7.80 -20.74 1.63
CA SER A 120 7.00 -21.78 2.27
C SER A 120 6.26 -21.35 3.54
N ALA A 121 6.60 -20.18 4.09
CA ALA A 121 5.95 -19.64 5.27
C ALA A 121 4.75 -18.72 4.95
N ARG A 122 4.51 -18.37 3.66
CA ARG A 122 3.41 -17.50 3.27
C ARG A 122 2.28 -18.27 2.58
N PRO A 123 1.04 -18.18 3.02
CA PRO A 123 0.50 -17.42 4.17
C PRO A 123 0.84 -18.05 5.51
N VAL A 124 1.00 -19.36 5.56
CA VAL A 124 1.35 -20.17 6.74
C VAL A 124 1.99 -21.48 6.28
N LEU A 125 2.86 -22.05 7.10
CA LEU A 125 3.48 -23.33 6.80
C LEU A 125 2.45 -24.42 6.45
N GLY A 126 2.73 -25.17 5.39
CA GLY A 126 1.86 -26.21 4.86
C GLY A 126 0.84 -25.74 3.81
N HIS A 127 0.70 -24.44 3.58
CA HIS A 127 -0.28 -23.87 2.63
C HIS A 127 0.34 -22.90 1.61
N ALA A 128 1.63 -22.98 1.39
CA ALA A 128 2.35 -22.12 0.43
C ALA A 128 2.10 -22.48 -1.04
N ASP A 129 1.47 -23.62 -1.31
CA ASP A 129 1.12 -24.12 -2.64
C ASP A 129 -0.25 -23.64 -3.13
N HIS A 130 -0.76 -22.57 -2.52
CA HIS A 130 -2.05 -21.93 -2.81
C HIS A 130 -3.30 -22.71 -2.35
N ARG A 131 -3.16 -23.97 -1.89
CA ARG A 131 -4.28 -24.77 -1.38
C ARG A 131 -4.53 -24.47 0.08
N MET A 132 -5.79 -24.16 0.41
CA MET A 132 -6.21 -23.89 1.78
C MET A 132 -6.68 -25.17 2.49
N PRO A 133 -6.85 -25.15 3.82
CA PRO A 133 -7.33 -26.33 4.58
C PRO A 133 -8.70 -26.85 4.14
N VAL A 134 -9.54 -25.98 3.58
CA VAL A 134 -10.86 -26.34 3.04
C VAL A 134 -10.68 -26.87 1.62
N PRO A 135 -11.09 -28.11 1.32
CA PRO A 135 -10.99 -28.67 -0.03
C PRO A 135 -11.68 -27.77 -1.07
N GLY A 136 -11.01 -27.51 -2.17
CA GLY A 136 -11.50 -26.64 -3.25
C GLY A 136 -11.36 -25.13 -3.00
N LEU A 137 -10.82 -24.73 -1.85
CA LEU A 137 -10.49 -23.33 -1.56
C LEU A 137 -9.03 -23.05 -1.90
N TYR A 138 -8.76 -21.97 -2.66
CA TYR A 138 -7.43 -21.54 -3.07
C TYR A 138 -7.20 -20.08 -2.76
N LEU A 139 -5.98 -19.72 -2.41
CA LEU A 139 -5.55 -18.36 -2.17
C LEU A 139 -4.73 -17.84 -3.36
N CYS A 140 -5.17 -16.74 -4.00
CA CYS A 140 -4.56 -16.23 -5.23
C CYS A 140 -4.10 -14.76 -5.17
N GLY A 141 -4.30 -14.08 -4.05
CA GLY A 141 -3.95 -12.67 -3.87
C GLY A 141 -2.56 -12.45 -3.27
N SER A 142 -2.27 -11.21 -2.88
CA SER A 142 -1.00 -10.80 -2.26
C SER A 142 -0.73 -11.47 -0.91
N GLY A 143 -1.74 -12.08 -0.29
CA GLY A 143 -1.59 -12.95 0.87
C GLY A 143 -0.84 -14.26 0.59
N ALA A 144 -0.74 -14.72 -0.67
CA ALA A 144 0.04 -15.88 -1.08
C ALA A 144 1.43 -15.50 -1.59
N HIS A 145 2.39 -16.45 -1.56
CA HIS A 145 3.71 -16.23 -2.16
C HIS A 145 3.58 -16.04 -3.70
N PRO A 146 4.34 -15.13 -4.32
CA PRO A 146 5.42 -14.29 -3.79
C PRO A 146 4.99 -12.97 -3.13
N GLY A 147 3.72 -12.76 -2.90
CA GLY A 147 3.21 -11.54 -2.30
C GLY A 147 2.71 -10.52 -3.31
N GLY A 148 2.54 -9.27 -2.87
CA GLY A 148 2.08 -8.17 -3.70
C GLY A 148 3.10 -7.71 -4.75
N GLY A 149 2.81 -6.59 -5.43
CA GLY A 149 3.68 -6.00 -6.45
C GLY A 149 3.06 -5.95 -7.84
N VAL A 150 1.75 -6.24 -7.96
CA VAL A 150 0.98 -6.16 -9.22
C VAL A 150 1.56 -7.03 -10.34
N THR A 151 2.28 -8.10 -9.98
CA THR A 151 2.93 -9.00 -10.94
C THR A 151 1.99 -10.03 -11.56
N GLY A 152 0.82 -10.28 -10.93
CA GLY A 152 -0.07 -11.38 -11.27
C GLY A 152 0.45 -12.77 -10.85
N ALA A 153 1.66 -12.87 -10.30
CA ALA A 153 2.30 -14.15 -9.98
C ALA A 153 1.51 -15.02 -9.01
N PRO A 154 0.96 -14.51 -7.88
CA PRO A 154 0.13 -15.35 -7.00
C PRO A 154 -1.11 -15.90 -7.71
N GLY A 155 -1.78 -15.09 -8.54
CA GLY A 155 -2.94 -15.50 -9.32
C GLY A 155 -2.58 -16.58 -10.34
N HIS A 156 -1.50 -16.39 -11.09
CA HIS A 156 -0.99 -17.37 -12.06
C HIS A 156 -0.67 -18.71 -11.39
N ASN A 157 0.04 -18.68 -10.26
CA ASN A 157 0.42 -19.90 -9.55
C ASN A 157 -0.80 -20.63 -8.97
N ALA A 158 -1.76 -19.88 -8.40
CA ALA A 158 -3.01 -20.46 -7.92
C ALA A 158 -3.81 -21.10 -9.04
N ALA A 159 -3.93 -20.45 -10.20
CA ALA A 159 -4.63 -21.01 -11.36
C ALA A 159 -3.99 -22.34 -11.81
N ARG A 160 -2.66 -22.44 -11.83
CA ARG A 160 -1.98 -23.70 -12.14
C ARG A 160 -2.27 -24.80 -11.11
N ALA A 161 -2.33 -24.43 -9.82
CA ALA A 161 -2.69 -25.39 -8.77
C ALA A 161 -4.11 -25.91 -8.97
N VAL A 162 -5.08 -25.02 -9.25
CA VAL A 162 -6.48 -25.38 -9.54
C VAL A 162 -6.58 -26.31 -10.77
N LEU A 163 -5.93 -25.94 -11.89
CA LEU A 163 -5.98 -26.75 -13.12
C LEU A 163 -5.39 -28.14 -12.90
N LYS A 164 -4.28 -28.22 -12.17
CA LYS A 164 -3.66 -29.52 -11.82
C LYS A 164 -4.64 -30.40 -11.03
N ASP A 165 -5.35 -29.84 -10.06
CA ASP A 165 -6.29 -30.60 -9.21
C ASP A 165 -7.56 -30.99 -9.98
N LEU A 166 -7.90 -30.25 -11.03
CA LEU A 166 -9.00 -30.60 -11.96
C LEU A 166 -8.58 -31.57 -13.07
N GLY A 167 -7.32 -32.06 -13.07
CA GLY A 167 -6.79 -32.96 -14.08
C GLY A 167 -6.61 -32.31 -15.47
N ARG A 168 -6.35 -31.03 -15.51
CA ARG A 168 -6.15 -30.24 -16.74
C ARG A 168 -4.74 -29.68 -16.87
#